data_43d5654e19cba62531ae5d40fb9c0c14
#
_entry.id   43d5654e19cba62531ae5d40fb9c0c14
#
_cell.length_a   1.000
_cell.length_b   1.000
_cell.length_c   1.000
_cell.angle_alpha   90.00
_cell.angle_beta   90.00
_cell.angle_gamma   90.00
#
_symmetry.space_group_name_H-M   'P 1'
#
loop_
_entity.id
_entity.type
_entity.pdbx_description
1 polymer ?
#
loop_
_entity_poly.entity_id
_entity_poly.type
_entity_poly.pdbx_seq_one_letter_code
_entity_poly.pdbx_strand_id
1 'polypeptide(L)'
;VVWEQSQHRYIPSIPFYSRTKRAHMLQPSEVIAVKLLPTIRARLAQTLLETYRMKQTEVARALGLTQAAVSHYNTKSRGLDREFLKRFPEIDPFVEDLAARIHDGLPRTEQIGLITQFSVHMMNTQRFCEYHKKLSDLDPTCAVCFPSPPPP
;
A
#
# COMPACT_ATOMS: atom_id res chain seq x y z
N VAL A 1 31.63 13.40 12.58
CA VAL A 1 31.57 12.69 11.28
C VAL A 1 31.03 13.65 10.27
N VAL A 2 31.92 14.10 9.39
CA VAL A 2 31.66 15.10 8.35
C VAL A 2 30.92 14.42 7.21
N TRP A 3 29.67 14.82 6.96
CA TRP A 3 28.99 14.52 5.70
C TRP A 3 29.42 15.57 4.69
N GLU A 4 30.45 15.23 3.95
CA GLU A 4 30.98 16.06 2.87
C GLU A 4 29.99 16.11 1.70
N GLN A 5 29.72 17.32 1.28
CA GLN A 5 28.88 17.66 0.14
C GLN A 5 29.35 16.93 -1.11
N SER A 6 28.53 16.08 -1.66
CA SER A 6 28.79 15.48 -2.96
C SER A 6 27.50 15.45 -3.80
N GLN A 7 27.44 16.45 -4.65
CA GLN A 7 26.81 16.47 -5.98
C GLN A 7 25.37 15.96 -6.10
N HIS A 8 24.49 16.90 -6.39
CA HIS A 8 23.23 16.69 -7.06
C HIS A 8 23.42 15.75 -8.27
N ARG A 9 23.33 14.45 -8.07
CA ARG A 9 23.06 13.54 -9.16
C ARG A 9 21.56 13.55 -9.41
N TYR A 10 21.22 14.09 -10.55
CA TYR A 10 19.94 13.95 -11.24
C TYR A 10 19.37 12.54 -10.99
N ILE A 11 18.28 12.45 -10.23
CA ILE A 11 17.45 11.26 -10.19
C ILE A 11 16.63 11.30 -11.48
N PRO A 12 16.90 10.43 -12.47
CA PRO A 12 16.08 10.38 -13.65
C PRO A 12 14.64 10.10 -13.23
N SER A 13 13.70 10.90 -13.75
CA SER A 13 12.27 10.68 -13.62
C SER A 13 11.96 9.20 -13.87
N ILE A 14 11.40 8.53 -12.86
CA ILE A 14 10.98 7.14 -12.96
C ILE A 14 10.04 7.04 -14.16
N PRO A 15 10.35 6.28 -15.20
CA PRO A 15 9.48 6.18 -16.37
C PRO A 15 8.17 5.56 -15.91
N PHE A 16 7.08 6.26 -16.22
CA PHE A 16 5.71 5.82 -16.03
C PHE A 16 5.56 4.37 -16.50
N TYR A 17 5.10 3.52 -15.63
CA TYR A 17 4.98 2.07 -15.74
C TYR A 17 4.28 1.66 -17.04
N SER A 18 5.05 1.37 -18.06
CA SER A 18 4.56 0.86 -19.33
C SER A 18 4.20 -0.62 -19.21
N ARG A 19 3.05 -0.96 -19.76
CA ARG A 19 2.31 -2.25 -19.69
C ARG A 19 2.99 -3.42 -20.43
N THR A 20 4.29 -3.53 -20.42
CA THR A 20 4.99 -4.68 -21.01
C THR A 20 5.38 -5.67 -19.93
N LYS A 21 5.12 -6.96 -20.16
CA LYS A 21 5.48 -8.12 -19.33
C LYS A 21 7.00 -8.29 -19.20
N ARG A 22 7.72 -7.30 -18.70
CA ARG A 22 9.10 -7.48 -18.26
C ARG A 22 9.05 -7.69 -16.76
N ALA A 23 9.69 -8.74 -16.31
CA ALA A 23 9.98 -8.94 -14.90
C ALA A 23 10.71 -7.69 -14.40
N HIS A 24 10.00 -6.86 -13.62
CA HIS A 24 10.60 -5.68 -13.01
C HIS A 24 11.16 -6.10 -11.66
N MET A 25 12.41 -5.78 -11.41
CA MET A 25 13.02 -5.93 -10.10
C MET A 25 12.39 -4.90 -9.13
N LEU A 26 11.17 -5.22 -8.66
CA LEU A 26 10.46 -4.39 -7.69
C LEU A 26 11.04 -4.61 -6.29
N GLN A 27 11.30 -3.52 -5.59
CA GLN A 27 11.58 -3.58 -4.17
C GLN A 27 10.29 -3.91 -3.38
N PRO A 28 10.37 -4.54 -2.20
CA PRO A 28 9.18 -4.77 -1.37
C PRO A 28 8.37 -3.51 -1.08
N SER A 29 9.04 -2.38 -0.85
CA SER A 29 8.42 -1.07 -0.65
C SER A 29 7.66 -0.55 -1.87
N GLU A 30 8.12 -0.87 -3.09
CA GLU A 30 7.41 -0.52 -4.32
C GLU A 30 6.13 -1.34 -4.47
N VAL A 31 6.13 -2.61 -4.06
CA VAL A 31 4.91 -3.43 -4.01
C VAL A 31 3.91 -2.83 -3.03
N ILE A 32 4.34 -2.37 -1.85
CA ILE A 32 3.47 -1.63 -0.92
C ILE A 32 2.87 -0.41 -1.61
N ALA A 33 3.68 0.40 -2.26
CA ALA A 33 3.24 1.64 -2.90
C ALA A 33 2.24 1.42 -4.05
N VAL A 34 2.45 0.38 -4.87
CA VAL A 34 1.63 0.15 -6.08
C VAL A 34 0.48 -0.83 -5.88
N LYS A 35 0.49 -1.64 -4.81
CA LYS A 35 -0.55 -2.64 -4.51
C LYS A 35 -1.29 -2.35 -3.22
N LEU A 36 -0.59 -2.31 -2.08
CA LEU A 36 -1.23 -2.21 -0.77
C LEU A 36 -1.89 -0.84 -0.55
N LEU A 37 -1.15 0.26 -0.72
CA LEU A 37 -1.68 1.59 -0.44
C LEU A 37 -2.89 1.97 -1.31
N PRO A 38 -2.91 1.72 -2.63
CA PRO A 38 -4.10 1.94 -3.45
C PRO A 38 -5.29 1.09 -3.01
N THR A 39 -5.05 -0.17 -2.64
CA THR A 39 -6.09 -1.08 -2.16
C THR A 39 -6.69 -0.61 -0.83
N ILE A 40 -5.86 -0.22 0.14
CA ILE A 40 -6.32 0.35 1.42
C ILE A 40 -7.16 1.61 1.17
N ARG A 41 -6.69 2.54 0.35
CA ARG A 41 -7.42 3.80 0.06
C ARG A 41 -8.78 3.54 -0.60
N ALA A 42 -8.82 2.61 -1.56
CA ALA A 42 -10.06 2.25 -2.23
C ALA A 42 -11.07 1.61 -1.26
N ARG A 43 -10.61 0.67 -0.42
CA ARG A 43 -11.46 0.00 0.58
C ARG A 43 -11.93 0.98 1.66
N LEU A 44 -11.06 1.85 2.16
CA LEU A 44 -11.44 2.90 3.11
C LEU A 44 -12.52 3.81 2.54
N ALA A 45 -12.33 4.30 1.31
CA ALA A 45 -13.32 5.15 0.66
C ALA A 45 -14.66 4.44 0.52
N GLN A 46 -14.68 3.18 0.09
CA GLN A 46 -15.90 2.38 -0.02
C GLN A 46 -16.57 2.17 1.33
N THR A 47 -15.82 1.77 2.37
CA THR A 47 -16.37 1.54 3.71
C THR A 47 -16.97 2.81 4.29
N LEU A 48 -16.29 3.97 4.15
CA LEU A 48 -16.81 5.25 4.64
C LEU A 48 -18.07 5.69 3.89
N LEU A 49 -18.16 5.45 2.60
CA LEU A 49 -19.35 5.76 1.79
C LEU A 49 -20.51 4.80 2.07
N GLU A 50 -20.25 3.49 2.09
CA GLU A 50 -21.29 2.46 2.11
C GLU A 50 -21.77 2.16 3.54
N THR A 51 -20.83 2.00 4.49
CA THR A 51 -21.14 1.63 5.88
C THR A 51 -21.48 2.86 6.71
N TYR A 52 -20.66 3.91 6.64
CA TYR A 52 -20.83 5.12 7.43
C TYR A 52 -21.66 6.21 6.75
N ARG A 53 -22.09 5.98 5.50
CA ARG A 53 -22.96 6.91 4.74
C ARG A 53 -22.40 8.33 4.62
N MET A 54 -21.10 8.48 4.69
CA MET A 54 -20.44 9.78 4.51
C MET A 54 -20.58 10.27 3.06
N LYS A 55 -20.68 11.59 2.89
CA LYS A 55 -20.68 12.19 1.55
C LYS A 55 -19.29 12.10 0.91
N GLN A 56 -19.23 12.01 -0.42
CA GLN A 56 -17.96 11.94 -1.16
C GLN A 56 -16.99 13.08 -0.80
N THR A 57 -17.50 14.28 -0.57
CA THR A 57 -16.70 15.44 -0.14
C THR A 57 -16.13 15.29 1.26
N GLU A 58 -16.87 14.66 2.17
CA GLU A 58 -16.42 14.37 3.53
C GLU A 58 -15.32 13.30 3.52
N VAL A 59 -15.53 12.22 2.76
CA VAL A 59 -14.52 11.15 2.56
C VAL A 59 -13.25 11.72 1.93
N ALA A 60 -13.38 12.55 0.89
CA ALA A 60 -12.24 13.21 0.25
C ALA A 60 -11.43 14.04 1.24
N ARG A 61 -12.11 14.83 2.09
CA ARG A 61 -11.46 15.63 3.13
C ARG A 61 -10.79 14.74 4.18
N ALA A 62 -11.47 13.70 4.68
CA ALA A 62 -10.96 12.80 5.71
C ALA A 62 -9.72 12.05 5.24
N LEU A 63 -9.71 11.55 4.01
CA LEU A 63 -8.61 10.77 3.45
C LEU A 63 -7.53 11.63 2.75
N GLY A 64 -7.72 12.95 2.63
CA GLY A 64 -6.80 13.82 1.89
C GLY A 64 -6.76 13.53 0.40
N LEU A 65 -7.90 13.15 -0.18
CA LEU A 65 -8.08 12.83 -1.59
C LEU A 65 -8.89 13.91 -2.31
N THR A 66 -8.91 13.84 -3.64
CA THR A 66 -9.86 14.64 -4.43
C THR A 66 -11.22 13.93 -4.46
N GLN A 67 -12.31 14.71 -4.62
CA GLN A 67 -13.64 14.13 -4.78
C GLN A 67 -13.71 13.21 -6.00
N ALA A 68 -13.02 13.57 -7.09
CA ALA A 68 -12.94 12.73 -8.29
C ALA A 68 -12.30 11.37 -8.00
N ALA A 69 -11.25 11.31 -7.18
CA ALA A 69 -10.64 10.04 -6.75
C ALA A 69 -11.63 9.19 -5.94
N VAL A 70 -12.36 9.79 -5.00
CA VAL A 70 -13.39 9.11 -4.21
C VAL A 70 -14.53 8.60 -5.11
N SER A 71 -14.98 9.39 -6.07
CA SER A 71 -15.97 8.97 -7.06
C SER A 71 -15.52 7.76 -7.88
N HIS A 72 -14.24 7.72 -8.29
CA HIS A 72 -13.68 6.57 -8.99
C HIS A 72 -13.65 5.30 -8.14
N TYR A 73 -13.38 5.42 -6.84
CA TYR A 73 -13.44 4.27 -5.92
C TYR A 73 -14.88 3.77 -5.72
N ASN A 74 -15.84 4.67 -5.68
CA ASN A 74 -17.27 4.34 -5.52
C ASN A 74 -17.81 3.56 -6.73
N THR A 75 -17.40 3.89 -7.95
CA THR A 75 -17.86 3.21 -9.18
C THR A 75 -17.21 1.84 -9.42
N LYS A 76 -16.41 1.32 -8.46
CA LYS A 76 -15.72 0.02 -8.53
C LYS A 76 -14.74 -0.13 -9.71
N SER A 77 -14.46 0.94 -10.44
CA SER A 77 -13.70 0.88 -11.69
C SER A 77 -12.20 0.95 -11.52
N ARG A 78 -11.68 1.41 -10.37
CA ARG A 78 -10.24 1.55 -10.12
C ARG A 78 -9.86 1.34 -8.65
N GLY A 79 -8.66 0.79 -8.42
CA GLY A 79 -8.00 0.74 -7.12
C GLY A 79 -8.22 -0.52 -6.30
N LEU A 80 -9.25 -1.32 -6.60
CA LEU A 80 -9.51 -2.54 -5.86
C LEU A 80 -8.87 -3.75 -6.54
N ASP A 81 -7.71 -4.14 -6.05
CA ASP A 81 -7.07 -5.38 -6.49
C ASP A 81 -7.66 -6.56 -5.70
N ARG A 82 -8.70 -7.21 -6.30
CA ARG A 82 -9.42 -8.32 -5.66
C ARG A 82 -8.54 -9.54 -5.42
N GLU A 83 -7.59 -9.80 -6.30
CA GLU A 83 -6.66 -10.92 -6.14
C GLU A 83 -5.70 -10.64 -4.98
N PHE A 84 -5.26 -9.39 -4.84
CA PHE A 84 -4.44 -8.97 -3.72
C PHE A 84 -5.20 -9.08 -2.39
N LEU A 85 -6.46 -8.64 -2.33
CA LEU A 85 -7.32 -8.79 -1.13
C LEU A 85 -7.55 -10.26 -0.75
N LYS A 86 -7.82 -11.12 -1.72
CA LYS A 86 -7.96 -12.58 -1.44
C LYS A 86 -6.69 -13.16 -0.85
N ARG A 87 -5.54 -12.68 -1.29
CA ARG A 87 -4.25 -13.16 -0.82
C ARG A 87 -3.88 -12.63 0.56
N PHE A 88 -4.35 -11.43 0.89
CA PHE A 88 -4.08 -10.72 2.14
C PHE A 88 -5.40 -10.34 2.83
N PRO A 89 -6.14 -11.32 3.37
CA PRO A 89 -7.46 -11.10 3.97
C PRO A 89 -7.41 -10.20 5.21
N GLU A 90 -6.25 -10.04 5.84
CA GLU A 90 -6.02 -9.15 6.97
C GLU A 90 -6.20 -7.66 6.65
N ILE A 91 -6.26 -7.30 5.38
CA ILE A 91 -6.51 -5.92 4.94
C ILE A 91 -7.93 -5.47 5.29
N ASP A 92 -8.93 -6.34 5.12
CA ASP A 92 -10.32 -5.97 5.36
C ASP A 92 -10.59 -5.61 6.84
N PRO A 93 -10.24 -6.42 7.86
CA PRO A 93 -10.44 -6.03 9.26
C PRO A 93 -9.62 -4.80 9.67
N PHE A 94 -8.42 -4.61 9.12
CA PHE A 94 -7.64 -3.39 9.33
C PHE A 94 -8.37 -2.16 8.80
N VAL A 95 -8.92 -2.26 7.59
CA VAL A 95 -9.67 -1.15 6.96
C VAL A 95 -10.96 -0.84 7.74
N GLU A 96 -11.67 -1.86 8.23
CA GLU A 96 -12.90 -1.68 9.00
C GLU A 96 -12.62 -0.94 10.32
N ASP A 97 -11.60 -1.34 11.08
CA ASP A 97 -11.18 -0.64 12.29
C ASP A 97 -10.74 0.80 12.00
N LEU A 98 -9.92 0.99 10.97
CA LEU A 98 -9.44 2.31 10.60
C LEU A 98 -10.57 3.23 10.13
N ALA A 99 -11.54 2.70 9.37
CA ALA A 99 -12.71 3.46 8.92
C ALA A 99 -13.58 3.92 10.09
N ALA A 100 -13.80 3.07 11.09
CA ALA A 100 -14.51 3.43 12.31
C ALA A 100 -13.83 4.62 13.01
N ARG A 101 -12.52 4.51 13.22
CA ARG A 101 -11.74 5.59 13.87
C ARG A 101 -11.74 6.89 13.06
N ILE A 102 -11.66 6.81 11.73
CA ILE A 102 -11.73 7.99 10.85
C ILE A 102 -13.10 8.65 10.96
N HIS A 103 -14.17 7.86 10.96
CA HIS A 103 -15.52 8.37 11.17
C HIS A 103 -15.67 9.11 12.52
N ASP A 104 -15.02 8.58 13.57
CA ASP A 104 -15.00 9.16 14.91
C ASP A 104 -14.01 10.34 15.06
N GLY A 105 -13.36 10.75 13.98
CA GLY A 105 -12.52 11.95 13.94
C GLY A 105 -11.03 11.71 14.13
N LEU A 106 -10.51 10.51 13.86
CA LEU A 106 -9.07 10.21 13.97
C LEU A 106 -8.23 11.22 13.15
N PRO A 107 -7.24 11.90 13.76
CA PRO A 107 -6.38 12.85 13.07
C PRO A 107 -5.61 12.21 11.91
N ARG A 108 -5.39 12.97 10.83
CA ARG A 108 -4.70 12.46 9.63
C ARG A 108 -3.29 11.95 9.92
N THR A 109 -2.57 12.56 10.84
CA THR A 109 -1.24 12.10 11.26
C THR A 109 -1.27 10.69 11.85
N GLU A 110 -2.30 10.39 12.64
CA GLU A 110 -2.49 9.05 13.23
C GLU A 110 -2.93 8.04 12.15
N GLN A 111 -3.79 8.44 11.21
CA GLN A 111 -4.16 7.61 10.06
C GLN A 111 -2.90 7.17 9.28
N ILE A 112 -2.00 8.12 8.98
CA ILE A 112 -0.73 7.83 8.30
C ILE A 112 0.12 6.88 9.14
N GLY A 113 0.22 7.10 10.44
CA GLY A 113 0.96 6.25 11.36
C GLY A 113 0.47 4.81 11.35
N LEU A 114 -0.85 4.59 11.47
CA LEU A 114 -1.47 3.26 11.45
C LEU A 114 -1.26 2.55 10.11
N ILE A 115 -1.45 3.25 8.99
CA ILE A 115 -1.21 2.68 7.65
C ILE A 115 0.27 2.31 7.48
N THR A 116 1.18 3.15 7.99
CA THR A 116 2.62 2.87 7.92
C THR A 116 2.98 1.62 8.75
N GLN A 117 2.49 1.52 9.98
CA GLN A 117 2.72 0.36 10.84
C GLN A 117 2.19 -0.92 10.21
N PHE A 118 0.97 -0.88 9.67
CA PHE A 118 0.37 -2.01 8.95
C PHE A 118 1.21 -2.40 7.71
N SER A 119 1.67 -1.42 6.94
CA SER A 119 2.51 -1.66 5.75
C SER A 119 3.85 -2.32 6.11
N VAL A 120 4.50 -1.87 7.17
CA VAL A 120 5.75 -2.47 7.69
C VAL A 120 5.48 -3.89 8.19
N HIS A 121 4.39 -4.10 8.94
CA HIS A 121 3.99 -5.44 9.37
C HIS A 121 3.79 -6.38 8.19
N MET A 122 3.05 -5.95 7.18
CA MET A 122 2.80 -6.73 5.95
C MET A 122 4.10 -7.11 5.24
N MET A 123 5.02 -6.16 5.04
CA MET A 123 6.32 -6.43 4.41
C MET A 123 7.14 -7.49 5.15
N ASN A 124 6.99 -7.57 6.46
CA ASN A 124 7.72 -8.51 7.32
C ASN A 124 7.03 -9.88 7.44
N THR A 125 6.02 -10.17 6.62
CA THR A 125 5.39 -11.49 6.60
C THR A 125 5.97 -12.38 5.50
N GLN A 126 6.11 -13.67 5.78
CA GLN A 126 6.55 -14.65 4.79
C GLN A 126 5.60 -14.67 3.57
N ARG A 127 4.30 -14.54 3.79
CA ARG A 127 3.29 -14.49 2.72
C ARG A 127 3.56 -13.33 1.75
N PHE A 128 3.92 -12.15 2.27
CA PHE A 128 4.28 -11.02 1.44
C PHE A 128 5.58 -11.26 0.67
N CYS A 129 6.59 -11.85 1.31
CA CYS A 129 7.83 -12.22 0.67
C CYS A 129 7.60 -13.19 -0.51
N GLU A 130 6.78 -14.21 -0.33
CA GLU A 130 6.42 -15.15 -1.39
C GLU A 130 5.67 -14.47 -2.55
N TYR A 131 4.78 -13.52 -2.23
CA TYR A 131 4.09 -12.71 -3.23
C TYR A 131 5.07 -11.85 -4.01
N HIS A 132 5.99 -11.18 -3.32
CA HIS A 132 7.04 -10.36 -3.93
C HIS A 132 7.96 -11.18 -4.85
N LYS A 133 8.40 -12.36 -4.41
CA LYS A 133 9.20 -13.27 -5.24
C LYS A 133 8.52 -13.57 -6.58
N LYS A 134 7.25 -13.94 -6.55
CA LYS A 134 6.46 -14.24 -7.76
C LYS A 134 6.26 -13.03 -8.65
N LEU A 135 6.02 -11.86 -8.06
CA LEU A 135 5.77 -10.62 -8.81
C LEU A 135 7.04 -10.11 -9.50
N SER A 136 8.20 -10.29 -8.88
CA SER A 136 9.50 -9.81 -9.35
C SER A 136 10.33 -10.88 -10.05
N ASP A 137 9.76 -12.08 -10.27
CA ASP A 137 10.43 -13.23 -10.88
C ASP A 137 11.79 -13.54 -10.23
N LEU A 138 11.81 -13.53 -8.88
CA LEU A 138 13.00 -13.81 -8.09
C LEU A 138 13.16 -15.31 -7.87
N ASP A 139 14.42 -15.71 -7.63
CA ASP A 139 14.75 -17.08 -7.24
C ASP A 139 13.90 -17.50 -6.02
N PRO A 140 13.22 -18.66 -6.07
CA PRO A 140 12.44 -19.17 -4.94
C PRO A 140 13.24 -19.32 -3.64
N THR A 141 14.57 -19.53 -3.75
CA THR A 141 15.47 -19.66 -2.60
C THR A 141 15.90 -18.32 -1.99
N CYS A 142 15.47 -17.19 -2.57
CA CYS A 142 15.77 -15.86 -2.05
C CYS A 142 15.40 -15.75 -0.57
N ALA A 143 16.37 -15.45 0.28
CA ALA A 143 16.22 -15.33 1.73
C ALA A 143 16.62 -13.92 2.26
N VAL A 144 16.66 -12.92 1.39
CA VAL A 144 17.12 -11.56 1.75
C VAL A 144 16.28 -10.94 2.86
N CYS A 145 14.94 -11.10 2.81
CA CYS A 145 14.04 -10.55 3.81
C CYS A 145 13.98 -11.38 5.09
N PHE A 146 14.27 -12.68 5.00
CA PHE A 146 14.24 -13.64 6.10
C PHE A 146 15.50 -14.49 6.01
N PRO A 147 16.67 -13.94 6.36
CA PRO A 147 17.91 -14.71 6.34
C PRO A 147 17.79 -15.87 7.33
N SER A 148 18.20 -17.06 6.91
CA SER A 148 18.37 -18.18 7.84
C SER A 148 19.34 -17.76 8.97
N PRO A 149 19.09 -18.17 10.21
CA PRO A 149 20.04 -17.90 11.29
C PRO A 149 21.40 -18.49 10.88
N PRO A 150 22.53 -17.84 11.26
CA PRO A 150 23.84 -18.37 10.99
C PRO A 150 23.94 -19.80 11.54
N PRO A 151 24.64 -20.71 10.87
CA PRO A 151 24.85 -22.07 11.37
C PRO A 151 25.49 -22.01 12.75
N PRO A 152 25.17 -22.97 13.66
CA PRO A 152 25.68 -23.02 15.01
C PRO A 152 27.21 -23.15 15.07
#